data_ca7b131231deb441dfc3d7d5de2db44b
#
_entry.id   ca7b131231deb441dfc3d7d5de2db44b
#
_cell.length_a   1.000
_cell.length_b   1.000
_cell.length_c   1.000
_cell.angle_alpha   90.00
_cell.angle_beta   90.00
_cell.angle_gamma   90.00
#
_symmetry.space_group_name_H-M   'P 1'
#
loop_
_entity.id
_entity.type
_entity.pdbx_description
1 polymer ?
#
loop_
_entity_poly.entity_id
_entity_poly.type
_entity_poly.pdbx_seq_one_letter_code
_entity_poly.pdbx_strand_id
1 'polypeptide(L)'
;MFRLEKYVFPILGDKHINRIEPRDVLALVRPIDQQGHNETARRLLQIIAQVYRYALIVGRAERNPANDLSGALRPRRVTHRAAVTEPKKVGQLLRDIDAYEGYFPLVCALKLAPLVFTRPTELRAAQWKEFDLEAGEW
;
A
#
# COMPACT_ATOMS: atom_id res chain seq x y z
N MET A 1 -6.56 11.01 -0.94
CA MET A 1 -7.00 12.02 -1.92
C MET A 1 -6.33 11.85 -3.28
N PHE A 2 -5.03 11.80 -3.37
CA PHE A 2 -4.24 11.69 -4.63
C PHE A 2 -4.80 10.75 -5.72
N ARG A 3 -5.31 9.55 -5.37
CA ARG A 3 -5.83 8.61 -6.38
C ARG A 3 -7.16 9.05 -7.00
N LEU A 4 -8.04 9.69 -6.22
CA LEU A 4 -9.30 10.23 -6.74
C LEU A 4 -9.04 11.39 -7.70
N GLU A 5 -8.17 12.31 -7.31
CA GLU A 5 -7.76 13.47 -8.11
C GLU A 5 -7.10 13.06 -9.43
N LYS A 6 -6.21 12.06 -9.38
CA LYS A 6 -5.45 11.62 -10.55
C LYS A 6 -6.28 10.81 -11.54
N TYR A 7 -7.16 9.94 -11.05
CA TYR A 7 -7.79 8.92 -11.92
C TYR A 7 -9.31 9.07 -12.02
N VAL A 8 -10.00 9.49 -10.97
CA VAL A 8 -11.46 9.47 -10.90
C VAL A 8 -12.05 10.80 -11.32
N PHE A 9 -11.60 11.89 -10.74
CA PHE A 9 -12.18 13.21 -11.01
C PHE A 9 -12.07 13.67 -12.46
N PRO A 10 -10.97 13.40 -13.21
CA PRO A 10 -10.91 13.80 -14.62
C PRO A 10 -11.94 13.11 -15.51
N ILE A 11 -12.48 11.95 -15.08
CA ILE A 11 -13.41 11.14 -15.89
C ILE A 11 -14.84 11.20 -15.34
N LEU A 12 -14.99 11.18 -14.02
CA LEU A 12 -16.29 11.07 -13.34
C LEU A 12 -16.64 12.29 -12.48
N GLY A 13 -15.73 13.24 -12.30
CA GLY A 13 -15.90 14.36 -11.36
C GLY A 13 -17.10 15.27 -11.69
N ASP A 14 -17.38 15.46 -12.97
CA ASP A 14 -18.49 16.32 -13.42
C ASP A 14 -19.84 15.58 -13.52
N LYS A 15 -19.84 14.25 -13.33
CA LYS A 15 -21.07 13.46 -13.34
C LYS A 15 -21.76 13.50 -11.98
N HIS A 16 -23.06 13.72 -11.98
CA HIS A 16 -23.87 13.57 -10.78
C HIS A 16 -23.77 12.12 -10.25
N ILE A 17 -23.61 11.94 -8.94
CA ILE A 17 -23.32 10.66 -8.28
C ILE A 17 -24.33 9.55 -8.65
N ASN A 18 -25.62 9.89 -8.77
CA ASN A 18 -26.67 8.95 -9.15
C ASN A 18 -26.69 8.59 -10.65
N ARG A 19 -25.94 9.32 -11.49
CA ARG A 19 -25.84 9.07 -12.93
C ARG A 19 -24.60 8.23 -13.30
N ILE A 20 -23.73 7.95 -12.34
CA ILE A 20 -22.56 7.08 -12.56
C ILE A 20 -23.03 5.63 -12.50
N GLU A 21 -22.82 4.92 -13.62
CA GLU A 21 -23.21 3.53 -13.77
C GLU A 21 -22.00 2.58 -13.62
N PRO A 22 -22.23 1.28 -13.38
CA PRO A 22 -21.16 0.29 -13.31
C PRO A 22 -20.22 0.31 -14.53
N ARG A 23 -20.76 0.56 -15.71
CA ARG A 23 -19.99 0.68 -16.96
C ARG A 23 -19.01 1.85 -16.94
N ASP A 24 -19.37 2.99 -16.32
CA ASP A 24 -18.49 4.15 -16.21
C ASP A 24 -17.29 3.85 -15.28
N VAL A 25 -17.58 3.20 -14.16
CA VAL A 25 -16.54 2.78 -13.22
C VAL A 25 -15.63 1.73 -13.86
N LEU A 26 -16.20 0.78 -14.61
CA LEU A 26 -15.43 -0.23 -15.33
C LEU A 26 -14.54 0.39 -16.41
N ALA A 27 -15.06 1.34 -17.19
CA ALA A 27 -14.29 2.06 -18.21
C ALA A 27 -13.09 2.82 -17.62
N LEU A 28 -13.20 3.30 -16.37
CA LEU A 28 -12.10 3.92 -15.65
C LEU A 28 -11.04 2.91 -15.18
N VAL A 29 -11.45 1.80 -14.58
CA VAL A 29 -10.49 0.88 -13.93
C VAL A 29 -9.87 -0.14 -14.88
N ARG A 30 -10.57 -0.52 -15.96
CA ARG A 30 -10.12 -1.55 -16.91
C ARG A 30 -8.84 -1.20 -17.66
N PRO A 31 -8.64 0.03 -18.19
CA PRO A 31 -7.38 0.40 -18.83
C PRO A 31 -6.18 0.30 -17.89
N ILE A 32 -6.36 0.69 -16.63
CA ILE A 32 -5.32 0.63 -15.58
C ILE A 32 -4.93 -0.84 -15.29
N ASP A 33 -5.93 -1.72 -15.22
CA ASP A 33 -5.71 -3.15 -15.04
C ASP A 33 -5.00 -3.78 -16.26
N GLN A 34 -5.38 -3.38 -17.48
CA GLN A 34 -4.76 -3.86 -18.72
C GLN A 34 -3.29 -3.45 -18.86
N GLN A 35 -2.92 -2.26 -18.33
CA GLN A 35 -1.54 -1.79 -18.27
C GLN A 35 -0.67 -2.52 -17.23
N GLY A 36 -1.21 -3.51 -16.52
CA GLY A 36 -0.49 -4.28 -15.51
C GLY A 36 -0.58 -3.70 -14.10
N HIS A 37 -1.27 -2.58 -13.90
CA HIS A 37 -1.46 -1.94 -12.61
C HIS A 37 -2.69 -2.47 -11.85
N ASN A 38 -2.84 -3.80 -11.80
CA ASN A 38 -3.99 -4.51 -11.20
C ASN A 38 -4.28 -4.05 -9.76
N GLU A 39 -3.26 -3.89 -8.92
CA GLU A 39 -3.44 -3.43 -7.54
C GLU A 39 -3.99 -1.98 -7.48
N THR A 40 -3.55 -1.11 -8.38
CA THR A 40 -4.06 0.26 -8.47
C THR A 40 -5.53 0.27 -8.91
N ALA A 41 -5.88 -0.52 -9.92
CA ALA A 41 -7.25 -0.65 -10.40
C ALA A 41 -8.19 -1.16 -9.29
N ARG A 42 -7.77 -2.19 -8.55
CA ARG A 42 -8.53 -2.74 -7.41
C ARG A 42 -8.70 -1.72 -6.28
N ARG A 43 -7.62 -1.00 -5.97
CA ARG A 43 -7.66 0.02 -4.93
C ARG A 43 -8.58 1.18 -5.31
N LEU A 44 -8.62 1.57 -6.58
CA LEU A 44 -9.56 2.58 -7.08
C LEU A 44 -11.00 2.11 -6.94
N LEU A 45 -11.29 0.88 -7.37
CA LEU A 45 -12.64 0.29 -7.23
C LEU A 45 -13.08 0.26 -5.75
N GLN A 46 -12.16 -0.11 -4.85
CA GLN A 46 -12.41 -0.13 -3.41
C GLN A 46 -12.70 1.27 -2.85
N ILE A 47 -11.95 2.31 -3.28
CA ILE A 47 -12.15 3.68 -2.85
C ILE A 47 -13.50 4.20 -3.37
N ILE A 48 -13.82 3.95 -4.63
CA ILE A 48 -15.13 4.32 -5.21
C ILE A 48 -16.26 3.66 -4.40
N ALA A 49 -16.13 2.36 -4.11
CA ALA A 49 -17.12 1.65 -3.28
C ALA A 49 -17.27 2.25 -1.87
N GLN A 50 -16.19 2.75 -1.28
CA GLN A 50 -16.24 3.43 0.03
C GLN A 50 -16.98 4.76 -0.05
N VAL A 51 -16.70 5.57 -1.08
CA VAL A 51 -17.41 6.85 -1.31
C VAL A 51 -18.91 6.61 -1.46
N TYR A 52 -19.30 5.62 -2.27
CA TYR A 52 -20.71 5.31 -2.47
C TYR A 52 -21.38 4.73 -1.22
N ARG A 53 -20.69 3.94 -0.42
CA ARG A 53 -21.23 3.49 0.88
C ARG A 53 -21.58 4.67 1.78
N TYR A 54 -20.67 5.64 1.86
CA TYR A 54 -20.96 6.86 2.61
C TYR A 54 -22.11 7.65 2.01
N ALA A 55 -22.13 7.82 0.67
CA ALA A 55 -23.20 8.55 -0.03
C ALA A 55 -24.58 7.90 0.16
N LEU A 56 -24.66 6.56 0.23
CA LEU A 56 -25.89 5.83 0.56
C LEU A 56 -26.35 6.11 1.99
N ILE A 57 -25.43 6.11 2.97
CA ILE A 57 -25.75 6.36 4.38
C ILE A 57 -26.33 7.79 4.56
N VAL A 58 -25.77 8.78 3.86
CA VAL A 58 -26.24 10.17 3.96
C VAL A 58 -27.35 10.51 2.95
N GLY A 59 -27.92 9.54 2.25
CA GLY A 59 -29.02 9.71 1.31
C GLY A 59 -28.67 10.47 0.01
N ARG A 60 -27.38 10.57 -0.35
CA ARG A 60 -26.92 11.23 -1.58
C ARG A 60 -26.81 10.31 -2.79
N ALA A 61 -26.82 9.00 -2.57
CA ALA A 61 -26.82 7.99 -3.63
C ALA A 61 -27.90 6.95 -3.35
N GLU A 62 -28.42 6.34 -4.42
CA GLU A 62 -29.46 5.29 -4.36
C GLU A 62 -28.84 3.89 -4.48
N ARG A 63 -27.70 3.76 -5.13
CA ARG A 63 -26.98 2.48 -5.36
C ARG A 63 -25.47 2.68 -5.40
N ASN A 64 -24.74 1.59 -5.20
CA ASN A 64 -23.27 1.57 -5.33
C ASN A 64 -22.88 0.86 -6.62
N PRO A 65 -22.45 1.57 -7.68
CA PRO A 65 -22.09 0.98 -8.96
C PRO A 65 -20.81 0.14 -8.92
N ALA A 66 -20.00 0.24 -7.85
CA ALA A 66 -18.77 -0.53 -7.72
C ALA A 66 -19.00 -1.95 -7.14
N ASN A 67 -20.15 -2.21 -6.51
CA ASN A 67 -20.43 -3.53 -5.90
C ASN A 67 -20.48 -4.65 -6.95
N ASP A 68 -21.07 -4.38 -8.12
CA ASP A 68 -21.26 -5.36 -9.19
C ASP A 68 -19.95 -5.67 -9.95
N LEU A 69 -18.87 -4.95 -9.64
CA LEU A 69 -17.59 -5.05 -10.35
C LEU A 69 -16.53 -5.87 -9.60
N SER A 70 -16.87 -6.53 -8.50
CA SER A 70 -15.88 -7.25 -7.68
C SER A 70 -15.15 -8.38 -8.45
N GLY A 71 -15.78 -8.97 -9.47
CA GLY A 71 -15.19 -9.99 -10.35
C GLY A 71 -14.69 -9.48 -11.72
N ALA A 72 -14.86 -8.18 -12.02
CA ALA A 72 -14.60 -7.64 -13.36
C ALA A 72 -13.10 -7.40 -13.66
N LEU A 73 -12.25 -7.37 -12.64
CA LEU A 73 -10.81 -7.20 -12.78
C LEU A 73 -10.11 -8.55 -12.76
N ARG A 74 -8.94 -8.64 -13.43
CA ARG A 74 -8.12 -9.85 -13.45
C ARG A 74 -7.83 -10.36 -12.04
N PRO A 75 -7.73 -11.68 -11.83
CA PRO A 75 -7.33 -12.25 -10.55
C PRO A 75 -6.00 -11.65 -10.08
N ARG A 76 -5.90 -11.37 -8.78
CA ARG A 76 -4.64 -10.89 -8.20
C ARG A 76 -3.60 -12.00 -8.27
N ARG A 77 -2.52 -11.78 -9.01
CA ARG A 77 -1.31 -12.59 -8.86
C ARG A 77 -0.57 -12.09 -7.63
N VAL A 78 -0.64 -12.85 -6.55
CA VAL A 78 0.15 -12.58 -5.35
C VAL A 78 1.55 -13.14 -5.62
N THR A 79 2.50 -12.24 -5.92
CA THR A 79 3.92 -12.59 -5.92
C THR A 79 4.48 -12.21 -4.57
N HIS A 80 4.79 -13.20 -3.74
CA HIS A 80 5.49 -12.94 -2.49
C HIS A 80 6.89 -12.45 -2.79
N ARG A 81 7.35 -11.46 -2.06
CA ARG A 81 8.74 -11.04 -2.13
C ARG A 81 9.62 -12.17 -1.61
N ALA A 82 10.81 -12.32 -2.20
CA ALA A 82 11.80 -13.25 -1.68
C ALA A 82 12.09 -12.90 -0.21
N ALA A 83 12.09 -13.93 0.63
CA ALA A 83 12.42 -13.80 2.04
C ALA A 83 13.48 -14.86 2.39
N VAL A 84 14.43 -14.50 3.22
CA VAL A 84 15.41 -15.42 3.76
C VAL A 84 14.81 -16.03 5.04
N THR A 85 14.29 -17.25 4.94
CA THR A 85 13.62 -17.95 6.06
C THR A 85 14.43 -19.13 6.60
N GLU A 86 15.43 -19.60 5.86
CA GLU A 86 16.27 -20.71 6.26
C GLU A 86 17.28 -20.26 7.33
N PRO A 87 17.33 -20.87 8.54
CA PRO A 87 18.20 -20.43 9.63
C PRO A 87 19.67 -20.29 9.26
N LYS A 88 20.19 -21.21 8.44
CA LYS A 88 21.59 -21.15 7.98
C LYS A 88 21.88 -19.91 7.13
N LYS A 89 20.93 -19.55 6.24
CA LYS A 89 21.05 -18.35 5.39
C LYS A 89 20.85 -17.07 6.20
N VAL A 90 19.97 -17.09 7.20
CA VAL A 90 19.82 -15.96 8.14
C VAL A 90 21.12 -15.75 8.91
N GLY A 91 21.73 -16.84 9.44
CA GLY A 91 23.00 -16.75 10.12
C GLY A 91 24.13 -16.25 9.21
N GLN A 92 24.14 -16.62 7.93
CA GLN A 92 25.10 -16.08 6.97
C GLN A 92 24.87 -14.60 6.73
N LEU A 93 23.62 -14.17 6.52
CA LEU A 93 23.28 -12.77 6.35
C LEU A 93 23.73 -11.90 7.55
N LEU A 94 23.56 -12.39 8.78
CA LEU A 94 24.02 -11.66 9.97
C LEU A 94 25.55 -11.53 10.01
N ARG A 95 26.29 -12.58 9.62
CA ARG A 95 27.76 -12.51 9.51
C ARG A 95 28.21 -11.53 8.43
N ASP A 96 27.51 -11.51 7.30
CA ASP A 96 27.79 -10.58 6.19
C ASP A 96 27.53 -9.13 6.61
N ILE A 97 26.47 -8.88 7.40
CA ILE A 97 26.18 -7.57 8.01
C ILE A 97 27.29 -7.17 8.99
N ASP A 98 27.77 -8.09 9.82
CA ASP A 98 28.86 -7.81 10.77
C ASP A 98 30.18 -7.50 10.07
N ALA A 99 30.46 -8.18 8.97
CA ALA A 99 31.67 -7.98 8.16
C ALA A 99 31.57 -6.78 7.20
N TYR A 100 30.39 -6.14 7.09
CA TYR A 100 30.21 -5.02 6.17
C TYR A 100 30.98 -3.78 6.61
N GLU A 101 31.88 -3.33 5.74
CA GLU A 101 32.67 -2.11 5.90
C GLU A 101 32.11 -1.01 4.96
N GLY A 102 31.75 0.14 5.52
CA GLY A 102 31.19 1.24 4.74
C GLY A 102 30.92 2.47 5.58
N TYR A 103 29.98 3.32 5.12
CA TYR A 103 29.59 4.52 5.83
C TYR A 103 29.05 4.18 7.23
N PHE A 104 29.70 4.71 8.27
CA PHE A 104 29.49 4.32 9.67
C PHE A 104 28.00 4.31 10.11
N PRO A 105 27.17 5.35 9.82
CA PRO A 105 25.75 5.31 10.16
C PRO A 105 24.98 4.16 9.48
N LEU A 106 25.37 3.76 8.27
CA LEU A 106 24.77 2.63 7.58
C LEU A 106 25.17 1.30 8.25
N VAL A 107 26.43 1.16 8.65
CA VAL A 107 26.91 -0.01 9.42
C VAL A 107 26.08 -0.18 10.70
N CYS A 108 25.92 0.91 11.47
CA CYS A 108 25.11 0.90 12.70
C CYS A 108 23.65 0.53 12.41
N ALA A 109 23.05 1.11 11.38
CA ALA A 109 21.65 0.83 11.00
C ALA A 109 21.46 -0.63 10.58
N LEU A 110 22.39 -1.21 9.82
CA LEU A 110 22.36 -2.62 9.40
C LEU A 110 22.47 -3.57 10.58
N LYS A 111 23.34 -3.28 11.56
CA LYS A 111 23.49 -4.08 12.78
C LYS A 111 22.28 -3.95 13.71
N LEU A 112 21.70 -2.78 13.80
CA LEU A 112 20.53 -2.52 14.66
C LEU A 112 19.23 -3.12 14.09
N ALA A 113 19.02 -3.04 12.76
CA ALA A 113 17.79 -3.47 12.12
C ALA A 113 17.30 -4.88 12.50
N PRO A 114 18.12 -5.94 12.53
CA PRO A 114 17.68 -7.26 12.93
C PRO A 114 17.38 -7.40 14.44
N LEU A 115 17.88 -6.50 15.27
CA LEU A 115 17.67 -6.52 16.73
C LEU A 115 16.34 -5.86 17.11
N VAL A 116 16.03 -4.73 16.49
CA VAL A 116 14.80 -3.95 16.83
C VAL A 116 13.60 -4.33 15.96
N PHE A 117 13.82 -4.96 14.81
CA PHE A 117 12.79 -5.45 13.89
C PHE A 117 11.75 -4.39 13.45
N THR A 118 12.16 -3.14 13.41
CA THR A 118 11.34 -2.01 12.96
C THR A 118 11.36 -1.88 11.43
N ARG A 119 10.45 -1.07 10.88
CA ARG A 119 10.50 -0.78 9.44
C ARG A 119 11.71 0.11 9.12
N PRO A 120 12.34 -0.05 7.94
CA PRO A 120 13.50 0.77 7.56
C PRO A 120 13.24 2.29 7.60
N THR A 121 11.99 2.71 7.36
CA THR A 121 11.59 4.11 7.46
C THR A 121 11.53 4.60 8.91
N GLU A 122 11.10 3.77 9.83
CA GLU A 122 11.05 4.07 11.27
C GLU A 122 12.48 4.19 11.81
N LEU A 123 13.34 3.21 11.53
CA LEU A 123 14.75 3.27 11.93
C LEU A 123 15.47 4.52 11.42
N ARG A 124 15.19 4.94 10.16
CA ARG A 124 15.80 6.14 9.56
C ARG A 124 15.26 7.45 10.11
N ALA A 125 14.02 7.47 10.59
CA ALA A 125 13.35 8.65 11.12
C ALA A 125 13.45 8.76 12.66
N ALA A 126 14.03 7.75 13.33
CA ALA A 126 14.17 7.70 14.77
C ALA A 126 14.87 8.92 15.34
N GLN A 127 14.35 9.45 16.44
CA GLN A 127 14.90 10.60 17.15
C GLN A 127 15.39 10.17 18.53
N TRP A 128 16.49 10.73 18.99
CA TRP A 128 17.07 10.39 20.29
C TRP A 128 16.11 10.52 21.48
N LYS A 129 15.14 11.40 21.40
CA LYS A 129 14.09 11.56 22.43
C LYS A 129 13.13 10.38 22.55
N GLU A 130 13.14 9.46 21.59
CA GLU A 130 12.30 8.25 21.56
C GLU A 130 12.97 7.07 22.30
N PHE A 131 14.25 7.24 22.69
CA PHE A 131 15.03 6.19 23.34
C PHE A 131 15.19 6.46 24.83
N ASP A 132 14.83 5.49 25.65
CA ASP A 132 15.21 5.44 27.05
C ASP A 132 16.34 4.40 27.20
N LEU A 133 17.60 4.93 27.27
CA LEU A 133 18.77 4.06 27.35
C LEU A 133 18.93 3.44 28.75
N GLU A 134 18.33 4.02 29.80
CA GLU A 134 18.38 3.46 31.16
C GLU A 134 17.38 2.32 31.30
N ALA A 135 16.18 2.47 30.75
CA ALA A 135 15.18 1.41 30.70
C ALA A 135 15.46 0.37 29.59
N GLY A 136 16.29 0.69 28.60
CA GLY A 136 16.54 -0.14 27.42
C GLY A 136 15.34 -0.21 26.49
N GLU A 137 14.55 0.86 26.41
CA GLU A 137 13.31 0.96 25.63
C GLU A 137 13.44 1.93 24.45
N TRP A 138 12.72 1.61 23.36
CA TRP A 138 12.48 2.46 22.20
C TRP A 138 11.05 2.35 21.73
#